data_04db09aa7eef082b696dd4b329a40345
#
_entry.id   04db09aa7eef082b696dd4b329a40345
#
_cell.length_a   1.000
_cell.length_b   1.000
_cell.length_c   1.000
_cell.angle_alpha   90.00
_cell.angle_beta   90.00
_cell.angle_gamma   90.00
#
_symmetry.space_group_name_H-M   'P 1'
#
loop_
_entity.id
_entity.type
_entity.pdbx_description
1 polymer ?
#
loop_
_entity_poly.entity_id
_entity_poly.type
_entity_poly.pdbx_seq_one_letter_code
_entity_poly.pdbx_strand_id
1 'polypeptide(L)'
;MDVHFNATKVKFEELNNLTKSIFDTHPIKSINIFINFDNFYGRLKNTSCNMTFQSCGASATKQLISNVLNLIGHYRQWGVRKHVDVKVYGYYTLAERSFENKIYIPDYRSRFVKSISRNNPDCYYVNTVIRDASDLLKSITNYIDGVYMIDSHFTEPSTMPLFIQSEVHTADWNFIITRDRFEYQYVLQDRFSVIVPKGEESFMVTAGNLWETIAKHEHFDYTQAKQYPAKLYPLVLAVMGDKHRSIPKLKRISWVSIFKFLDETVEKGYESETAIFDDFLNNLCSKYADSQTIINSFHAVDVRTNYSNMDFTTKSYISSQLVDVPDYENLLALNQMPNMFLNYPINLKFLTDAGDSYVANPFRK
;
A
#
# COMPACT_ATOMS: atom_id res chain seq x y z
N MET A 1 -15.60 14.18 -1.92
CA MET A 1 -14.59 13.23 -2.41
C MET A 1 -13.20 13.85 -2.56
N ASP A 2 -13.08 15.06 -3.08
CA ASP A 2 -11.78 15.70 -3.37
C ASP A 2 -10.84 15.87 -2.17
N VAL A 3 -11.38 16.11 -0.98
CA VAL A 3 -10.59 16.32 0.24
C VAL A 3 -9.74 15.10 0.62
N HIS A 4 -10.26 13.88 0.37
CA HIS A 4 -9.55 12.64 0.71
C HIS A 4 -8.41 12.32 -0.25
N PHE A 5 -8.55 12.69 -1.51
CA PHE A 5 -7.51 12.54 -2.53
C PHE A 5 -6.37 13.52 -2.32
N ASN A 6 -6.69 14.77 -2.04
CA ASN A 6 -5.68 15.78 -1.74
C ASN A 6 -4.82 15.40 -0.53
N ALA A 7 -5.40 14.71 0.46
CA ALA A 7 -4.64 14.19 1.60
C ALA A 7 -3.70 13.00 1.29
N THR A 8 -3.78 12.43 0.08
CA THR A 8 -2.91 11.32 -0.37
C THR A 8 -1.82 11.82 -1.32
N LYS A 9 -1.93 13.07 -1.76
CA LYS A 9 -1.02 13.69 -2.71
C LYS A 9 0.04 14.49 -1.97
N VAL A 10 1.31 14.12 -2.16
CA VAL A 10 2.46 14.87 -1.64
C VAL A 10 2.89 15.88 -2.71
N LYS A 11 3.11 17.13 -2.36
CA LYS A 11 3.55 18.18 -3.30
C LYS A 11 4.93 17.82 -3.90
N PHE A 12 5.21 18.23 -5.14
CA PHE A 12 6.49 17.92 -5.80
C PHE A 12 7.71 18.45 -5.03
N GLU A 13 7.60 19.66 -4.50
CA GLU A 13 8.66 20.26 -3.70
C GLU A 13 8.95 19.44 -2.45
N GLU A 14 7.89 19.01 -1.78
CA GLU A 14 7.99 18.16 -0.59
C GLU A 14 8.59 16.79 -0.93
N LEU A 15 8.14 16.13 -2.02
CA LEU A 15 8.75 14.90 -2.53
C LEU A 15 10.24 15.08 -2.83
N ASN A 16 10.61 16.20 -3.46
CA ASN A 16 12.00 16.50 -3.76
C ASN A 16 12.83 16.62 -2.49
N ASN A 17 12.31 17.28 -1.46
CA ASN A 17 13.01 17.45 -0.18
C ASN A 17 13.15 16.12 0.56
N LEU A 18 12.07 15.34 0.64
CA LEU A 18 12.04 14.04 1.30
C LEU A 18 13.02 13.03 0.67
N THR A 19 13.13 13.04 -0.65
CA THR A 19 13.92 12.05 -1.39
C THR A 19 15.32 12.54 -1.75
N LYS A 20 15.67 13.78 -1.43
CA LYS A 20 16.94 14.42 -1.81
C LYS A 20 18.15 13.57 -1.46
N SER A 21 18.26 13.14 -0.20
CA SER A 21 19.40 12.34 0.26
C SER A 21 19.57 11.03 -0.52
N ILE A 22 18.47 10.41 -0.93
CA ILE A 22 18.49 9.15 -1.70
C ILE A 22 19.08 9.40 -3.09
N PHE A 23 18.60 10.44 -3.79
CA PHE A 23 19.10 10.77 -5.13
C PHE A 23 20.52 11.34 -5.11
N ASP A 24 20.91 12.00 -4.03
CA ASP A 24 22.28 12.52 -3.88
C ASP A 24 23.32 11.43 -3.58
N THR A 25 22.89 10.31 -2.96
CA THR A 25 23.80 9.23 -2.53
C THR A 25 23.81 8.00 -3.42
N HIS A 26 22.78 7.82 -4.26
CA HIS A 26 22.63 6.64 -5.10
C HIS A 26 22.44 7.01 -6.57
N PRO A 27 23.11 6.32 -7.50
CA PRO A 27 22.95 6.53 -8.95
C PRO A 27 21.65 5.88 -9.43
N ILE A 28 20.52 6.53 -9.18
CA ILE A 28 19.19 6.02 -9.51
C ILE A 28 18.87 6.32 -10.97
N LYS A 29 18.56 5.29 -11.75
CA LYS A 29 18.10 5.36 -13.14
C LYS A 29 16.65 4.92 -13.30
N SER A 30 16.16 4.08 -12.39
CA SER A 30 14.81 3.53 -12.40
C SER A 30 14.18 3.56 -11.01
N ILE A 31 12.90 3.87 -10.95
CA ILE A 31 12.11 3.84 -9.72
C ILE A 31 10.77 3.15 -9.91
N ASN A 32 10.37 2.38 -8.91
CA ASN A 32 9.01 1.92 -8.76
C ASN A 32 8.30 2.79 -7.70
N ILE A 33 7.08 3.20 -7.99
CA ILE A 33 6.22 3.95 -7.08
C ILE A 33 4.98 3.10 -6.79
N PHE A 34 4.81 2.71 -5.54
CA PHE A 34 3.73 1.86 -5.07
C PHE A 34 2.72 2.68 -4.30
N ILE A 35 1.44 2.60 -4.69
CA ILE A 35 0.34 3.33 -4.05
C ILE A 35 -0.67 2.34 -3.49
N ASN A 36 -0.81 2.30 -2.17
CA ASN A 36 -1.77 1.44 -1.51
C ASN A 36 -3.19 2.06 -1.55
N PHE A 37 -4.07 1.47 -2.36
CA PHE A 37 -5.45 1.92 -2.49
C PHE A 37 -6.41 1.29 -1.47
N ASP A 38 -6.03 0.23 -0.75
CA ASP A 38 -6.90 -0.37 0.28
C ASP A 38 -7.31 0.62 1.35
N ASN A 39 -6.35 1.36 1.88
CA ASN A 39 -6.59 2.42 2.86
C ASN A 39 -7.46 3.55 2.32
N PHE A 40 -7.31 3.81 1.06
CA PHE A 40 -8.04 4.82 0.33
C PHE A 40 -9.51 4.41 0.15
N TYR A 41 -9.75 3.21 -0.33
CA TYR A 41 -11.09 2.67 -0.48
C TYR A 41 -11.81 2.50 0.86
N GLY A 42 -11.09 2.11 1.92
CA GLY A 42 -11.62 2.03 3.27
C GLY A 42 -12.14 3.38 3.80
N ARG A 43 -11.46 4.48 3.48
CA ARG A 43 -11.92 5.83 3.87
C ARG A 43 -13.13 6.29 3.09
N LEU A 44 -13.19 6.00 1.79
CA LEU A 44 -14.38 6.28 0.99
C LEU A 44 -15.61 5.64 1.60
N LYS A 45 -15.52 4.41 2.08
CA LYS A 45 -16.61 3.72 2.77
C LYS A 45 -17.06 4.44 4.02
N ASN A 46 -16.13 4.81 4.88
CA ASN A 46 -16.45 5.46 6.15
C ASN A 46 -17.13 6.83 5.97
N THR A 47 -16.83 7.55 4.87
CA THR A 47 -17.42 8.85 4.58
C THR A 47 -18.72 8.76 3.78
N SER A 48 -18.89 7.72 2.99
CA SER A 48 -19.92 7.64 1.96
C SER A 48 -21.08 6.69 2.31
N CYS A 49 -20.93 5.83 3.32
CA CYS A 49 -22.03 4.98 3.78
C CYS A 49 -23.26 5.78 4.24
N ASN A 50 -23.07 7.04 4.61
CA ASN A 50 -24.15 7.96 4.99
C ASN A 50 -24.68 8.82 3.81
N MET A 51 -24.11 8.70 2.62
CA MET A 51 -24.58 9.41 1.44
C MET A 51 -25.47 8.50 0.59
N THR A 52 -26.64 8.97 0.23
CA THR A 52 -27.54 8.31 -0.73
C THR A 52 -26.93 8.37 -2.14
N PHE A 53 -26.11 7.40 -2.48
CA PHE A 53 -25.51 7.24 -3.81
C PHE A 53 -26.52 6.87 -4.92
N GLN A 54 -27.80 6.76 -4.60
CA GLN A 54 -28.85 6.27 -5.50
C GLN A 54 -28.95 7.02 -6.83
N SER A 55 -28.58 8.29 -6.87
CA SER A 55 -28.66 9.10 -8.08
C SER A 55 -27.32 9.36 -8.79
N CYS A 56 -26.19 8.89 -8.25
CA CYS A 56 -24.86 9.32 -8.64
C CYS A 56 -23.89 8.20 -9.03
N GLY A 57 -24.31 6.96 -9.16
CA GLY A 57 -23.41 5.81 -9.36
C GLY A 57 -22.37 6.02 -10.46
N ALA A 58 -22.79 6.31 -11.69
CA ALA A 58 -21.88 6.54 -12.81
C ALA A 58 -20.98 7.78 -12.63
N SER A 59 -21.50 8.86 -12.06
CA SER A 59 -20.74 10.08 -11.75
C SER A 59 -19.72 9.83 -10.66
N ALA A 60 -20.07 9.07 -9.62
CA ALA A 60 -19.17 8.71 -8.54
C ALA A 60 -18.03 7.79 -9.03
N THR A 61 -18.35 6.78 -9.83
CA THR A 61 -17.35 5.90 -10.46
C THR A 61 -16.36 6.69 -11.29
N LYS A 62 -16.84 7.58 -12.14
CA LYS A 62 -16.04 8.43 -12.99
C LYS A 62 -15.15 9.38 -12.18
N GLN A 63 -15.69 10.02 -11.16
CA GLN A 63 -14.90 10.89 -10.29
C GLN A 63 -13.81 10.09 -9.57
N LEU A 64 -14.10 8.88 -9.12
CA LEU A 64 -13.13 7.99 -8.50
C LEU A 64 -12.00 7.64 -9.47
N ILE A 65 -12.33 7.24 -10.71
CA ILE A 65 -11.35 6.94 -11.76
C ILE A 65 -10.48 8.16 -12.03
N SER A 66 -11.08 9.32 -12.26
CA SER A 66 -10.34 10.55 -12.52
C SER A 66 -9.37 10.90 -11.41
N ASN A 67 -9.82 10.77 -10.17
CA ASN A 67 -8.98 11.06 -9.00
C ASN A 67 -7.81 10.08 -8.88
N VAL A 68 -8.04 8.79 -9.09
CA VAL A 68 -6.97 7.77 -9.05
C VAL A 68 -5.96 8.01 -10.16
N LEU A 69 -6.42 8.25 -11.40
CA LEU A 69 -5.53 8.55 -12.53
C LEU A 69 -4.72 9.84 -12.31
N ASN A 70 -5.34 10.88 -11.75
CA ASN A 70 -4.64 12.12 -11.38
C ASN A 70 -3.57 11.89 -10.32
N LEU A 71 -3.83 11.02 -9.34
CA LEU A 71 -2.85 10.67 -8.31
C LEU A 71 -1.67 9.89 -8.91
N ILE A 72 -1.95 8.87 -9.70
CA ILE A 72 -0.94 8.08 -10.42
C ILE A 72 -0.11 9.00 -11.33
N GLY A 73 -0.77 9.82 -12.15
CA GLY A 73 -0.12 10.76 -13.05
C GLY A 73 0.76 11.77 -12.32
N HIS A 74 0.35 12.23 -11.15
CA HIS A 74 1.14 13.14 -10.33
C HIS A 74 2.48 12.51 -9.93
N TYR A 75 2.46 11.30 -9.38
CA TYR A 75 3.70 10.62 -8.96
C TYR A 75 4.57 10.23 -10.15
N ARG A 76 3.94 9.80 -11.24
CA ARG A 76 4.67 9.53 -12.48
C ARG A 76 5.40 10.78 -13.00
N GLN A 77 4.73 11.93 -13.09
CA GLN A 77 5.34 13.19 -13.50
C GLN A 77 6.49 13.61 -12.59
N TRP A 78 6.35 13.40 -11.28
CA TRP A 78 7.44 13.69 -10.37
C TRP A 78 8.69 12.88 -10.71
N GLY A 79 8.56 11.58 -10.94
CA GLY A 79 9.69 10.73 -11.30
C GLY A 79 10.30 11.10 -12.66
N VAL A 80 9.48 11.39 -13.67
CA VAL A 80 9.95 11.84 -14.98
C VAL A 80 10.76 13.15 -14.86
N ARG A 81 10.33 14.09 -14.02
CA ARG A 81 11.09 15.32 -13.74
C ARG A 81 12.44 15.05 -13.06
N LYS A 82 12.63 13.88 -12.47
CA LYS A 82 13.92 13.40 -11.95
C LYS A 82 14.81 12.78 -13.02
N HIS A 83 14.34 12.70 -14.27
CA HIS A 83 15.04 12.04 -15.40
C HIS A 83 15.35 10.56 -15.12
N VAL A 84 14.43 9.86 -14.49
CA VAL A 84 14.53 8.42 -14.21
C VAL A 84 13.40 7.67 -14.90
N ASP A 85 13.63 6.40 -15.20
CA ASP A 85 12.55 5.51 -15.64
C ASP A 85 11.59 5.25 -14.47
N VAL A 86 10.28 5.38 -14.72
CA VAL A 86 9.26 5.36 -13.65
C VAL A 86 8.16 4.38 -13.98
N LYS A 87 7.98 3.41 -13.08
CA LYS A 87 6.80 2.56 -13.07
C LYS A 87 5.94 2.86 -11.85
N VAL A 88 4.63 2.95 -12.04
CA VAL A 88 3.67 3.25 -10.97
C VAL A 88 2.68 2.11 -10.80
N TYR A 89 2.58 1.61 -9.61
CA TYR A 89 1.72 0.49 -9.22
C TYR A 89 0.68 0.95 -8.21
N GLY A 90 -0.60 0.91 -8.61
CA GLY A 90 -1.70 0.99 -7.68
C GLY A 90 -2.13 -0.42 -7.28
N TYR A 91 -2.14 -0.76 -6.00
CA TYR A 91 -2.54 -2.08 -5.56
C TYR A 91 -3.64 -2.02 -4.50
N TYR A 92 -4.52 -3.01 -4.57
CA TYR A 92 -5.73 -3.09 -3.75
C TYR A 92 -6.19 -4.53 -3.63
N THR A 93 -7.16 -4.79 -2.78
CA THR A 93 -7.89 -6.06 -2.77
C THR A 93 -9.38 -5.86 -2.73
N LEU A 94 -10.08 -6.57 -3.61
CA LEU A 94 -11.53 -6.67 -3.63
C LEU A 94 -11.99 -8.12 -3.39
N ALA A 95 -11.09 -8.97 -2.91
CA ALA A 95 -11.38 -10.37 -2.66
C ALA A 95 -12.51 -10.52 -1.64
N GLU A 96 -13.56 -11.22 -2.03
CA GLU A 96 -14.63 -11.70 -1.14
C GLU A 96 -14.25 -13.02 -0.48
N ARG A 97 -13.14 -13.61 -0.90
CA ARG A 97 -12.65 -14.92 -0.50
C ARG A 97 -11.61 -14.83 0.60
N SER A 98 -11.21 -15.98 1.06
CA SER A 98 -10.24 -16.12 2.15
C SER A 98 -8.84 -15.71 1.72
N PHE A 99 -8.19 -14.90 2.54
CA PHE A 99 -6.76 -14.62 2.42
C PHE A 99 -5.93 -15.84 2.81
N GLU A 100 -4.77 -16.01 2.20
CA GLU A 100 -3.79 -17.06 2.54
C GLU A 100 -3.44 -17.04 4.04
N ASN A 101 -3.38 -15.85 4.64
CA ASN A 101 -3.08 -15.67 6.06
C ASN A 101 -4.11 -16.28 7.01
N LYS A 102 -5.24 -16.80 6.53
CA LYS A 102 -6.18 -17.55 7.37
C LYS A 102 -5.64 -18.87 7.89
N ILE A 103 -4.58 -19.37 7.29
CA ILE A 103 -3.86 -20.53 7.83
C ILE A 103 -3.28 -20.23 9.22
N TYR A 104 -2.91 -18.97 9.48
CA TYR A 104 -2.37 -18.54 10.76
C TYR A 104 -3.44 -17.94 11.67
N ILE A 105 -4.35 -17.14 11.10
CA ILE A 105 -5.42 -16.46 11.82
C ILE A 105 -6.74 -16.73 11.09
N PRO A 106 -7.59 -17.63 11.59
CA PRO A 106 -8.83 -18.04 10.91
C PRO A 106 -9.76 -16.86 10.52
N ASP A 107 -9.81 -15.84 11.35
CA ASP A 107 -10.62 -14.64 11.13
C ASP A 107 -9.88 -13.50 10.40
N TYR A 108 -8.72 -13.78 9.79
CA TYR A 108 -7.92 -12.76 9.11
C TYR A 108 -8.75 -11.95 8.12
N ARG A 109 -8.72 -10.63 8.28
CA ARG A 109 -9.51 -9.65 7.49
C ARG A 109 -11.02 -9.95 7.39
N SER A 110 -11.60 -10.77 8.26
CA SER A 110 -13.02 -11.13 8.18
C SER A 110 -13.95 -9.90 8.20
N ARG A 111 -13.62 -8.88 8.99
CA ARG A 111 -14.37 -7.61 9.04
C ARG A 111 -14.24 -6.81 7.74
N PHE A 112 -13.05 -6.78 7.17
CA PHE A 112 -12.79 -6.13 5.89
C PHE A 112 -13.60 -6.82 4.77
N VAL A 113 -13.50 -8.13 4.65
CA VAL A 113 -14.25 -8.92 3.66
C VAL A 113 -15.75 -8.67 3.78
N LYS A 114 -16.30 -8.70 4.99
CA LYS A 114 -17.71 -8.36 5.22
C LYS A 114 -18.05 -6.93 4.77
N SER A 115 -17.15 -5.97 5.01
CA SER A 115 -17.38 -4.58 4.65
C SER A 115 -17.37 -4.31 3.15
N ILE A 116 -16.60 -5.10 2.36
CA ILE A 116 -16.52 -4.96 0.90
C ILE A 116 -17.50 -5.87 0.15
N SER A 117 -18.19 -6.78 0.85
CA SER A 117 -19.15 -7.69 0.24
C SER A 117 -20.25 -6.91 -0.47
N ARG A 118 -20.61 -7.37 -1.67
CA ARG A 118 -21.77 -6.86 -2.42
C ARG A 118 -23.09 -7.06 -1.68
N ASN A 119 -23.14 -8.04 -0.77
CA ASN A 119 -24.32 -8.35 0.03
C ASN A 119 -24.44 -7.50 1.30
N ASN A 120 -23.50 -6.58 1.54
CA ASN A 120 -23.60 -5.65 2.67
C ASN A 120 -24.58 -4.52 2.32
N PRO A 121 -25.80 -4.49 2.90
CA PRO A 121 -26.83 -3.53 2.54
C PRO A 121 -26.41 -2.08 2.83
N ASP A 122 -25.58 -1.87 3.87
CA ASP A 122 -25.19 -0.53 4.32
C ASP A 122 -24.15 0.11 3.37
N CYS A 123 -23.38 -0.71 2.66
CA CYS A 123 -22.29 -0.25 1.81
C CYS A 123 -22.40 -0.72 0.34
N TYR A 124 -23.53 -1.29 -0.05
CA TYR A 124 -23.72 -1.87 -1.38
C TYR A 124 -23.32 -0.94 -2.52
N TYR A 125 -23.82 0.28 -2.52
CA TYR A 125 -23.56 1.24 -3.60
C TYR A 125 -22.08 1.68 -3.62
N VAL A 126 -21.48 1.94 -2.47
CA VAL A 126 -20.07 2.33 -2.38
C VAL A 126 -19.18 1.19 -2.86
N ASN A 127 -19.48 -0.04 -2.46
CA ASN A 127 -18.73 -1.22 -2.89
C ASN A 127 -18.86 -1.45 -4.40
N THR A 128 -20.03 -1.24 -4.96
CA THR A 128 -20.26 -1.31 -6.42
C THR A 128 -19.44 -0.26 -7.15
N VAL A 129 -19.48 1.00 -6.71
CA VAL A 129 -18.68 2.09 -7.30
C VAL A 129 -17.20 1.79 -7.25
N ILE A 130 -16.69 1.28 -6.12
CA ILE A 130 -15.26 0.94 -5.97
C ILE A 130 -14.87 -0.19 -6.92
N ARG A 131 -15.69 -1.24 -7.04
CA ARG A 131 -15.44 -2.37 -7.94
C ARG A 131 -15.44 -1.95 -9.39
N ASP A 132 -16.52 -1.28 -9.82
CA ASP A 132 -16.65 -0.81 -11.19
C ASP A 132 -15.51 0.15 -11.57
N ALA A 133 -15.12 1.05 -10.65
CA ALA A 133 -13.98 1.93 -10.87
C ALA A 133 -12.66 1.16 -10.95
N SER A 134 -12.46 0.14 -10.12
CA SER A 134 -11.22 -0.65 -10.12
C SER A 134 -11.08 -1.49 -11.40
N ASP A 135 -12.16 -2.10 -11.86
CA ASP A 135 -12.19 -2.88 -13.11
C ASP A 135 -11.90 -1.97 -14.32
N LEU A 136 -12.51 -0.78 -14.36
CA LEU A 136 -12.25 0.21 -15.41
C LEU A 136 -10.83 0.78 -15.34
N LEU A 137 -10.34 1.08 -14.14
CA LEU A 137 -8.96 1.55 -13.95
C LEU A 137 -7.95 0.52 -14.43
N LYS A 138 -8.17 -0.75 -14.09
CA LYS A 138 -7.32 -1.85 -14.57
C LYS A 138 -7.34 -1.92 -16.11
N SER A 139 -8.51 -1.82 -16.72
CA SER A 139 -8.64 -1.78 -18.17
C SER A 139 -7.93 -0.58 -18.79
N ILE A 140 -8.03 0.62 -18.20
CA ILE A 140 -7.40 1.84 -18.70
C ILE A 140 -5.89 1.77 -18.55
N THR A 141 -5.38 1.32 -17.41
CA THR A 141 -3.93 1.27 -17.14
C THR A 141 -3.19 0.28 -18.02
N ASN A 142 -3.85 -0.78 -18.51
CA ASN A 142 -3.27 -1.71 -19.47
C ASN A 142 -2.82 -1.04 -20.78
N TYR A 143 -3.27 0.20 -21.07
CA TYR A 143 -2.87 0.98 -22.27
C TYR A 143 -1.84 2.07 -21.96
N ILE A 144 -1.36 2.13 -20.73
CA ILE A 144 -0.44 3.19 -20.29
C ILE A 144 0.83 2.51 -19.83
N ASP A 145 1.86 2.59 -20.65
CA ASP A 145 3.16 2.03 -20.35
C ASP A 145 3.67 2.48 -18.97
N GLY A 146 4.16 1.53 -18.19
CA GLY A 146 4.69 1.76 -16.85
C GLY A 146 3.64 2.14 -15.79
N VAL A 147 2.35 1.91 -16.04
CA VAL A 147 1.27 2.12 -15.05
C VAL A 147 0.43 0.85 -14.89
N TYR A 148 0.30 0.38 -13.67
CA TYR A 148 -0.37 -0.88 -13.37
C TYR A 148 -1.36 -0.72 -12.23
N MET A 149 -2.56 -1.28 -12.39
CA MET A 149 -3.54 -1.46 -11.31
C MET A 149 -3.67 -2.94 -10.98
N ILE A 150 -3.30 -3.32 -9.76
CA ILE A 150 -3.15 -4.71 -9.34
C ILE A 150 -4.16 -5.06 -8.28
N ASP A 151 -4.98 -6.06 -8.55
CA ASP A 151 -5.76 -6.74 -7.52
C ASP A 151 -4.89 -7.85 -6.90
N SER A 152 -4.60 -7.74 -5.64
CA SER A 152 -3.79 -8.72 -4.89
C SER A 152 -4.52 -10.05 -4.68
N HIS A 153 -5.82 -10.09 -4.99
CA HIS A 153 -6.67 -11.28 -4.90
C HIS A 153 -6.69 -11.87 -3.49
N PHE A 154 -6.01 -13.00 -3.25
CA PHE A 154 -6.05 -13.72 -1.98
C PHE A 154 -4.89 -13.39 -1.04
N THR A 155 -3.85 -12.74 -1.56
CA THR A 155 -2.69 -12.40 -0.75
C THR A 155 -2.84 -11.02 -0.11
N GLU A 156 -2.06 -10.76 0.92
CA GLU A 156 -2.04 -9.47 1.58
C GLU A 156 -1.49 -8.38 0.64
N PRO A 157 -2.24 -7.31 0.36
CA PRO A 157 -1.81 -6.26 -0.59
C PRO A 157 -0.45 -5.67 -0.26
N SER A 158 -0.14 -5.54 1.04
CA SER A 158 1.17 -5.05 1.47
C SER A 158 2.35 -5.93 1.04
N THR A 159 2.12 -7.11 0.46
CA THR A 159 3.16 -7.99 -0.10
C THR A 159 3.55 -7.60 -1.53
N MET A 160 2.68 -6.85 -2.23
CA MET A 160 2.87 -6.52 -3.65
C MET A 160 4.19 -5.82 -3.97
N PRO A 161 4.64 -4.79 -3.22
CA PRO A 161 5.90 -4.14 -3.53
C PRO A 161 7.10 -5.10 -3.54
N LEU A 162 7.15 -6.05 -2.58
CA LEU A 162 8.24 -7.01 -2.49
C LEU A 162 8.20 -8.01 -3.64
N PHE A 163 7.02 -8.53 -3.97
CA PHE A 163 6.84 -9.45 -5.09
C PHE A 163 7.27 -8.81 -6.42
N ILE A 164 6.81 -7.59 -6.69
CA ILE A 164 7.09 -6.89 -7.94
C ILE A 164 8.57 -6.58 -8.07
N GLN A 165 9.20 -6.07 -7.01
CA GLN A 165 10.64 -5.77 -7.02
C GLN A 165 11.48 -7.04 -7.22
N SER A 166 11.07 -8.16 -6.65
CA SER A 166 11.87 -9.38 -6.63
C SER A 166 11.69 -10.23 -7.89
N GLU A 167 10.49 -10.29 -8.47
CA GLU A 167 10.16 -11.26 -9.51
C GLU A 167 9.71 -10.65 -10.84
N VAL A 168 9.31 -9.37 -10.86
CA VAL A 168 8.71 -8.79 -12.08
C VAL A 168 9.47 -7.59 -12.61
N HIS A 169 9.55 -6.51 -11.85
CA HIS A 169 10.16 -5.26 -12.28
C HIS A 169 11.12 -4.74 -11.23
N THR A 170 12.37 -5.14 -11.33
CA THR A 170 13.45 -4.64 -10.49
C THR A 170 13.76 -3.18 -10.83
N ALA A 171 13.80 -2.32 -9.83
CA ALA A 171 14.20 -0.93 -9.94
C ALA A 171 15.36 -0.60 -9.00
N ASP A 172 16.07 0.50 -9.28
CA ASP A 172 17.15 0.97 -8.40
C ASP A 172 16.63 1.44 -7.06
N TRP A 173 15.39 1.97 -7.02
CA TRP A 173 14.72 2.37 -5.79
C TRP A 173 13.20 2.21 -5.85
N ASN A 174 12.60 1.96 -4.68
CA ASN A 174 11.17 1.73 -4.52
C ASN A 174 10.59 2.71 -3.50
N PHE A 175 9.57 3.47 -3.91
CA PHE A 175 8.85 4.37 -3.03
C PHE A 175 7.44 3.85 -2.78
N ILE A 176 7.09 3.64 -1.51
CA ILE A 176 5.76 3.20 -1.10
C ILE A 176 5.01 4.39 -0.53
N ILE A 177 3.92 4.77 -1.19
CA ILE A 177 3.05 5.88 -0.79
C ILE A 177 1.88 5.30 0.00
N THR A 178 1.95 5.41 1.32
CA THR A 178 0.98 4.74 2.19
C THR A 178 0.79 5.45 3.52
N ARG A 179 -0.36 5.19 4.15
CA ARG A 179 -0.60 5.48 5.57
C ARG A 179 -0.79 4.20 6.38
N ASP A 180 -0.61 3.06 5.75
CA ASP A 180 -0.70 1.77 6.42
C ASP A 180 0.58 1.50 7.20
N ARG A 181 0.45 1.44 8.52
CA ARG A 181 1.57 1.14 9.42
C ARG A 181 2.20 -0.23 9.14
N PHE A 182 1.44 -1.15 8.57
CA PHE A 182 1.95 -2.45 8.15
C PHE A 182 3.08 -2.32 7.14
N GLU A 183 2.97 -1.34 6.25
CA GLU A 183 3.96 -1.12 5.20
C GLU A 183 5.21 -0.36 5.68
N TYR A 184 5.20 0.16 6.92
CA TYR A 184 6.41 0.77 7.49
C TYR A 184 7.55 -0.24 7.66
N GLN A 185 7.27 -1.53 7.73
CA GLN A 185 8.31 -2.57 7.75
C GLN A 185 9.15 -2.62 6.48
N TYR A 186 8.75 -1.96 5.39
CA TYR A 186 9.57 -1.85 4.18
C TYR A 186 10.86 -1.07 4.37
N VAL A 187 11.00 -0.28 5.43
CA VAL A 187 12.28 0.34 5.81
C VAL A 187 13.36 -0.69 6.18
N LEU A 188 12.98 -1.96 6.34
CA LEU A 188 13.89 -3.08 6.58
C LEU A 188 14.39 -3.74 5.29
N GLN A 189 13.83 -3.38 4.16
CA GLN A 189 14.21 -3.90 2.86
C GLN A 189 15.15 -2.93 2.17
N ASP A 190 16.19 -3.46 1.54
CA ASP A 190 17.10 -2.66 0.74
C ASP A 190 16.35 -1.98 -0.40
N ARG A 191 16.73 -0.72 -0.68
CA ARG A 191 16.18 0.08 -1.78
C ARG A 191 14.68 0.37 -1.68
N PHE A 192 14.14 0.34 -0.46
CA PHE A 192 12.77 0.76 -0.21
C PHE A 192 12.72 1.98 0.71
N SER A 193 11.79 2.87 0.43
CA SER A 193 11.44 4.01 1.28
C SER A 193 9.94 4.17 1.36
N VAL A 194 9.44 4.50 2.53
CA VAL A 194 8.01 4.70 2.77
C VAL A 194 7.73 6.18 2.93
N ILE A 195 6.85 6.71 2.10
CA ILE A 195 6.39 8.10 2.16
C ILE A 195 4.95 8.10 2.68
N VAL A 196 4.74 8.83 3.77
CA VAL A 196 3.43 8.95 4.41
C VAL A 196 2.82 10.30 4.06
N PRO A 197 1.81 10.34 3.18
CA PRO A 197 1.13 11.59 2.84
C PRO A 197 0.27 12.05 4.03
N LYS A 198 0.50 13.28 4.51
CA LYS A 198 -0.23 13.87 5.65
C LYS A 198 -0.65 15.32 5.38
N GLY A 199 -1.20 15.59 4.20
CA GLY A 199 -1.60 16.94 3.82
C GLY A 199 -0.39 17.85 3.62
N GLU A 200 -0.18 18.80 4.52
CA GLU A 200 0.92 19.76 4.39
C GLU A 200 2.24 19.30 5.03
N GLU A 201 2.22 18.20 5.78
CA GLU A 201 3.38 17.69 6.53
C GLU A 201 3.64 16.22 6.21
N SER A 202 3.78 15.88 4.94
CA SER A 202 4.17 14.52 4.56
C SER A 202 5.60 14.22 5.02
N PHE A 203 5.87 12.98 5.36
CA PHE A 203 7.18 12.60 5.86
C PHE A 203 7.61 11.24 5.30
N MET A 204 8.91 11.00 5.35
CA MET A 204 9.49 9.71 4.98
C MET A 204 9.81 8.92 6.25
N VAL A 205 9.37 7.67 6.27
CA VAL A 205 9.75 6.70 7.29
C VAL A 205 11.06 6.06 6.88
N THR A 206 12.00 6.02 7.79
CA THR A 206 13.31 5.38 7.65
C THR A 206 13.55 4.44 8.84
N ALA A 207 14.52 3.55 8.75
CA ALA A 207 14.89 2.71 9.89
C ALA A 207 15.26 3.55 11.13
N GLY A 208 15.88 4.74 10.92
CA GLY A 208 16.30 5.62 11.99
C GLY A 208 15.18 6.39 12.71
N ASN A 209 14.06 6.69 12.01
CA ASN A 209 12.93 7.44 12.60
C ASN A 209 11.67 6.61 12.80
N LEU A 210 11.71 5.30 12.52
CA LEU A 210 10.55 4.41 12.59
C LEU A 210 9.83 4.50 13.94
N TRP A 211 10.58 4.35 15.01
CA TRP A 211 10.00 4.30 16.36
C TRP A 211 9.46 5.66 16.83
N GLU A 212 10.11 6.75 16.48
CA GLU A 212 9.59 8.10 16.70
C GLU A 212 8.27 8.32 15.92
N THR A 213 8.24 7.86 14.68
CA THR A 213 7.05 7.92 13.84
C THR A 213 5.89 7.14 14.46
N ILE A 214 6.15 5.93 14.95
CA ILE A 214 5.16 5.10 15.64
C ILE A 214 4.64 5.80 16.91
N ALA A 215 5.54 6.33 17.71
CA ALA A 215 5.18 7.04 18.95
C ALA A 215 4.26 8.24 18.67
N LYS A 216 4.57 9.03 17.64
CA LYS A 216 3.73 10.16 17.20
C LYS A 216 2.33 9.70 16.72
N HIS A 217 2.27 8.57 16.01
CA HIS A 217 0.99 8.02 15.53
C HIS A 217 0.11 7.49 16.64
N GLU A 218 0.71 6.88 17.65
CA GLU A 218 -0.01 6.30 18.80
C GLU A 218 -0.25 7.31 19.92
N HIS A 219 0.06 8.61 19.68
CA HIS A 219 -0.05 9.67 20.68
C HIS A 219 0.67 9.35 21.99
N PHE A 220 1.81 8.71 21.87
CA PHE A 220 2.66 8.34 22.98
C PHE A 220 3.77 9.38 23.12
N ASP A 221 3.95 9.91 24.34
CA ASP A 221 5.04 10.83 24.63
C ASP A 221 6.38 10.07 24.69
N TYR A 222 7.06 10.05 23.55
CA TYR A 222 8.35 9.40 23.40
C TYR A 222 9.48 10.41 23.66
N THR A 223 9.65 10.79 24.92
CA THR A 223 10.64 11.79 25.33
C THR A 223 12.08 11.28 25.29
N GLN A 224 12.28 9.99 25.14
CA GLN A 224 13.60 9.37 25.02
C GLN A 224 13.68 8.61 23.70
N ALA A 225 14.05 9.30 22.63
CA ALA A 225 14.28 8.71 21.31
C ALA A 225 15.49 7.75 21.34
N LYS A 226 15.35 6.61 21.99
CA LYS A 226 16.29 5.52 21.85
C LYS A 226 16.13 4.93 20.45
N GLN A 227 17.24 4.72 19.77
CA GLN A 227 17.25 4.03 18.50
C GLN A 227 17.09 2.53 18.73
N TYR A 228 15.85 2.07 18.82
CA TYR A 228 15.59 0.64 18.82
C TYR A 228 15.85 0.06 17.44
N PRO A 229 16.31 -1.20 17.34
CA PRO A 229 16.46 -1.87 16.07
C PRO A 229 15.13 -1.90 15.31
N ALA A 230 15.08 -1.35 14.10
CA ALA A 230 13.87 -1.33 13.27
C ALA A 230 13.35 -2.74 12.97
N LYS A 231 14.25 -3.73 12.91
CA LYS A 231 13.94 -5.15 12.69
C LYS A 231 12.97 -5.77 13.70
N LEU A 232 12.79 -5.15 14.87
CA LEU A 232 11.80 -5.58 15.86
C LEU A 232 10.36 -5.17 15.51
N TYR A 233 10.19 -4.31 14.52
CA TYR A 233 8.89 -3.73 14.21
C TYR A 233 7.82 -4.76 13.81
N PRO A 234 8.07 -5.77 12.93
CA PRO A 234 7.08 -6.80 12.63
C PRO A 234 6.60 -7.55 13.87
N LEU A 235 7.53 -7.82 14.81
CA LEU A 235 7.19 -8.50 16.05
C LEU A 235 6.29 -7.64 16.94
N VAL A 236 6.57 -6.35 17.05
CA VAL A 236 5.73 -5.41 17.79
C VAL A 236 4.34 -5.31 17.16
N LEU A 237 4.24 -5.27 15.83
CA LEU A 237 2.95 -5.34 15.13
C LEU A 237 2.19 -6.62 15.50
N ALA A 238 2.85 -7.76 15.54
CA ALA A 238 2.24 -9.03 15.87
C ALA A 238 1.58 -9.03 17.25
N VAL A 239 2.22 -8.43 18.24
CA VAL A 239 1.72 -8.39 19.63
C VAL A 239 0.72 -7.26 19.87
N MET A 240 0.87 -6.13 19.19
CA MET A 240 -0.06 -5.01 19.27
C MET A 240 -1.34 -5.25 18.49
N GLY A 241 -1.30 -6.18 17.54
CA GLY A 241 -2.43 -6.57 16.73
C GLY A 241 -2.91 -5.48 15.76
N ASP A 242 -3.84 -5.86 14.90
CA ASP A 242 -4.47 -4.96 13.93
C ASP A 242 -5.94 -5.30 13.75
N LYS A 243 -6.82 -4.34 14.08
CA LYS A 243 -8.28 -4.54 14.00
C LYS A 243 -8.77 -4.72 12.54
N HIS A 244 -8.12 -4.07 11.57
CA HIS A 244 -8.51 -4.15 10.16
C HIS A 244 -8.17 -5.51 9.58
N ARG A 245 -7.07 -6.10 10.04
CA ARG A 245 -6.61 -7.43 9.64
C ARG A 245 -7.13 -8.55 10.54
N SER A 246 -7.91 -8.20 11.56
CA SER A 246 -8.39 -9.14 12.59
C SER A 246 -7.26 -9.86 13.34
N ILE A 247 -6.08 -9.24 13.40
CA ILE A 247 -4.96 -9.75 14.19
C ILE A 247 -5.23 -9.40 15.66
N PRO A 248 -5.27 -10.38 16.54
CA PRO A 248 -5.61 -10.15 17.95
C PRO A 248 -4.49 -9.37 18.65
N LYS A 249 -4.86 -8.31 19.34
CA LYS A 249 -3.95 -7.69 20.30
C LYS A 249 -3.79 -8.59 21.51
N LEU A 250 -2.56 -8.79 21.98
CA LEU A 250 -2.34 -9.52 23.21
C LEU A 250 -3.00 -8.81 24.41
N LYS A 251 -3.66 -9.60 25.26
CA LYS A 251 -4.33 -9.05 26.45
C LYS A 251 -3.32 -8.38 27.37
N ARG A 252 -3.69 -7.22 27.91
CA ARG A 252 -2.88 -6.44 28.86
C ARG A 252 -1.57 -5.87 28.34
N ILE A 253 -1.26 -6.01 27.04
CA ILE A 253 -0.09 -5.36 26.48
C ILE A 253 -0.39 -3.90 26.16
N SER A 254 0.58 -3.04 26.40
CA SER A 254 0.52 -1.60 26.12
C SER A 254 1.81 -1.15 25.44
N TRP A 255 1.79 0.01 24.82
CA TRP A 255 3.01 0.61 24.26
C TRP A 255 4.09 0.82 25.33
N VAL A 256 3.70 1.18 26.55
CA VAL A 256 4.64 1.31 27.68
C VAL A 256 5.37 -0.02 27.95
N SER A 257 4.61 -1.13 27.95
CA SER A 257 5.20 -2.47 28.14
C SER A 257 6.14 -2.86 27.01
N ILE A 258 5.79 -2.49 25.78
CA ILE A 258 6.62 -2.74 24.58
C ILE A 258 7.91 -1.93 24.66
N PHE A 259 7.84 -0.63 24.94
CA PHE A 259 9.04 0.21 25.02
C PHE A 259 9.97 -0.22 26.17
N LYS A 260 9.41 -0.60 27.31
CA LYS A 260 10.19 -1.18 28.39
C LYS A 260 10.93 -2.44 27.95
N PHE A 261 10.27 -3.33 27.24
CA PHE A 261 10.90 -4.53 26.68
C PHE A 261 11.99 -4.18 25.65
N LEU A 262 11.74 -3.20 24.76
CA LEU A 262 12.74 -2.75 23.80
C LEU A 262 13.99 -2.13 24.50
N ASP A 263 13.78 -1.40 25.60
CA ASP A 263 14.88 -0.92 26.44
C ASP A 263 15.72 -2.07 26.98
N GLU A 264 15.08 -3.05 27.59
CA GLU A 264 15.76 -4.25 28.13
C GLU A 264 16.50 -5.01 27.02
N THR A 265 15.95 -5.06 25.80
CA THR A 265 16.56 -5.72 24.63
C THR A 265 17.84 -4.99 24.20
N VAL A 266 17.80 -3.67 24.13
CA VAL A 266 18.97 -2.85 23.77
C VAL A 266 20.07 -2.98 24.82
N GLU A 267 19.71 -2.99 26.10
CA GLU A 267 20.68 -3.13 27.21
C GLU A 267 21.38 -4.50 27.21
N LYS A 268 20.70 -5.57 26.80
CA LYS A 268 21.26 -6.92 26.73
C LYS A 268 22.25 -7.12 25.57
N GLY A 269 22.15 -6.33 24.51
CA GLY A 269 23.09 -6.35 23.39
C GLY A 269 23.11 -7.68 22.62
N TYR A 270 21.98 -8.14 22.13
CA TYR A 270 21.90 -9.42 21.42
C TYR A 270 22.72 -9.47 20.13
N GLU A 271 23.38 -10.61 19.90
CA GLU A 271 24.22 -10.83 18.73
C GLU A 271 23.41 -11.15 17.45
N SER A 272 22.17 -11.65 17.55
CA SER A 272 21.35 -12.04 16.40
C SER A 272 19.86 -11.68 16.53
N GLU A 273 19.18 -11.56 15.39
CA GLU A 273 17.73 -11.36 15.35
C GLU A 273 16.96 -12.50 15.98
N THR A 274 17.42 -13.73 15.77
CA THR A 274 16.82 -14.93 16.34
C THR A 274 16.86 -14.89 17.86
N ALA A 275 18.00 -14.53 18.45
CA ALA A 275 18.13 -14.42 19.90
C ALA A 275 17.19 -13.36 20.50
N ILE A 276 17.01 -12.23 19.79
CA ILE A 276 16.04 -11.19 20.18
C ILE A 276 14.62 -11.73 20.11
N PHE A 277 14.30 -12.44 19.03
CA PHE A 277 12.96 -13.01 18.82
C PHE A 277 12.64 -14.06 19.90
N ASP A 278 13.56 -14.95 20.20
CA ASP A 278 13.41 -15.98 21.21
C ASP A 278 13.24 -15.38 22.63
N ASP A 279 14.06 -14.38 22.98
CA ASP A 279 13.91 -13.69 24.27
C ASP A 279 12.59 -12.93 24.36
N PHE A 280 12.17 -12.29 23.28
CA PHE A 280 10.90 -11.62 23.19
C PHE A 280 9.74 -12.60 23.35
N LEU A 281 9.76 -13.74 22.67
CA LEU A 281 8.78 -14.80 22.84
C LEU A 281 8.75 -15.30 24.29
N ASN A 282 9.89 -15.63 24.84
CA ASN A 282 9.99 -16.17 26.20
C ASN A 282 9.47 -15.18 27.25
N ASN A 283 9.82 -13.89 27.12
CA ASN A 283 9.38 -12.85 28.05
C ASN A 283 7.87 -12.55 27.92
N LEU A 284 7.34 -12.52 26.70
CA LEU A 284 5.92 -12.26 26.48
C LEU A 284 5.06 -13.48 26.77
N CYS A 285 5.49 -14.68 26.36
CA CYS A 285 4.74 -15.90 26.61
C CYS A 285 4.63 -16.20 28.10
N SER A 286 5.69 -15.95 28.88
CA SER A 286 5.63 -16.12 30.33
C SER A 286 4.60 -15.21 31.02
N LYS A 287 4.21 -14.09 30.35
CA LYS A 287 3.35 -13.07 30.97
C LYS A 287 1.97 -12.92 30.34
N TYR A 288 1.79 -13.19 29.04
CA TYR A 288 0.62 -12.65 28.32
C TYR A 288 -0.11 -13.61 27.37
N ALA A 289 0.51 -14.65 26.82
CA ALA A 289 -0.16 -15.56 25.89
C ALA A 289 0.64 -16.85 25.66
N ASP A 290 0.02 -17.82 24.98
CA ASP A 290 0.77 -18.93 24.42
C ASP A 290 1.62 -18.48 23.23
N SER A 291 2.79 -19.09 23.06
CA SER A 291 3.77 -18.77 22.04
C SER A 291 3.21 -18.93 20.63
N GLN A 292 2.33 -19.91 20.42
CA GLN A 292 1.78 -20.19 19.09
C GLN A 292 0.91 -19.03 18.59
N THR A 293 0.15 -18.38 19.46
CA THR A 293 -0.64 -17.19 19.08
C THR A 293 0.26 -16.06 18.60
N ILE A 294 1.41 -15.83 19.24
CA ILE A 294 2.36 -14.79 18.85
C ILE A 294 3.02 -15.16 17.52
N ILE A 295 3.46 -16.40 17.37
CA ILE A 295 4.09 -16.92 16.14
C ILE A 295 3.11 -16.78 14.96
N ASN A 296 1.86 -17.21 15.12
CA ASN A 296 0.84 -17.09 14.08
C ASN A 296 0.58 -15.63 13.72
N SER A 297 0.50 -14.74 14.71
CA SER A 297 0.35 -13.31 14.47
C SER A 297 1.57 -12.74 13.75
N PHE A 298 2.77 -13.15 14.10
CA PHE A 298 4.00 -12.72 13.41
C PHE A 298 4.00 -13.17 11.95
N HIS A 299 3.70 -14.43 11.65
CA HIS A 299 3.59 -14.93 10.28
C HIS A 299 2.55 -14.17 9.46
N ALA A 300 1.44 -13.77 10.08
CA ALA A 300 0.41 -13.00 9.39
C ALA A 300 0.82 -11.54 9.13
N VAL A 301 1.78 -10.99 9.87
CA VAL A 301 2.22 -9.59 9.81
C VAL A 301 3.43 -9.39 8.92
N ASP A 302 4.41 -10.30 8.98
CA ASP A 302 5.69 -10.11 8.30
C ASP A 302 5.54 -10.23 6.79
N VAL A 303 5.84 -9.15 6.06
CA VAL A 303 5.70 -9.13 4.59
C VAL A 303 6.61 -10.12 3.89
N ARG A 304 7.77 -10.47 4.49
CA ARG A 304 8.71 -11.45 3.94
C ARG A 304 8.12 -12.85 4.03
N THR A 305 7.52 -13.17 5.16
CA THR A 305 6.80 -14.43 5.35
C THR A 305 5.63 -14.54 4.40
N ASN A 306 4.83 -13.49 4.26
CA ASN A 306 3.70 -13.45 3.33
C ASN A 306 4.18 -13.64 1.88
N TYR A 307 5.25 -12.97 1.46
CA TYR A 307 5.85 -13.16 0.14
C TYR A 307 6.35 -14.59 -0.09
N SER A 308 7.04 -15.16 0.88
CA SER A 308 7.58 -16.53 0.79
C SER A 308 6.47 -17.60 0.69
N ASN A 309 5.29 -17.31 1.25
CA ASN A 309 4.15 -18.22 1.24
C ASN A 309 3.23 -18.05 0.02
N MET A 310 3.48 -17.06 -0.84
CA MET A 310 2.70 -16.91 -2.07
C MET A 310 2.87 -18.13 -2.96
N ASP A 311 1.77 -18.80 -3.26
CA ASP A 311 1.77 -19.93 -4.16
C ASP A 311 1.97 -19.54 -5.65
N PHE A 312 2.26 -20.52 -6.48
CA PHE A 312 2.46 -20.31 -7.90
C PHE A 312 1.23 -19.72 -8.59
N THR A 313 0.04 -20.13 -8.19
CA THR A 313 -1.22 -19.65 -8.79
C THR A 313 -1.42 -18.17 -8.52
N THR A 314 -1.21 -17.74 -7.27
CA THR A 314 -1.29 -16.34 -6.85
C THR A 314 -0.25 -15.49 -7.58
N LYS A 315 1.02 -15.96 -7.63
CA LYS A 315 2.10 -15.28 -8.36
C LYS A 315 1.78 -15.13 -9.85
N SER A 316 1.31 -16.20 -10.50
CA SER A 316 0.92 -16.17 -11.90
C SER A 316 -0.25 -15.22 -12.17
N TYR A 317 -1.24 -15.21 -11.30
CA TYR A 317 -2.38 -14.29 -11.40
C TYR A 317 -1.93 -12.83 -11.32
N ILE A 318 -1.06 -12.50 -10.36
CA ILE A 318 -0.55 -11.13 -10.22
C ILE A 318 0.32 -10.77 -11.42
N SER A 319 1.24 -11.65 -11.85
CA SER A 319 2.09 -11.42 -13.01
C SER A 319 1.30 -11.19 -14.30
N SER A 320 0.17 -11.87 -14.47
CA SER A 320 -0.70 -11.66 -15.65
C SER A 320 -1.33 -10.25 -15.71
N GLN A 321 -1.32 -9.51 -14.62
CA GLN A 321 -1.81 -8.14 -14.56
C GLN A 321 -0.70 -7.09 -14.84
N LEU A 322 0.54 -7.55 -14.97
CA LEU A 322 1.74 -6.72 -15.12
C LEU A 322 2.35 -6.83 -16.53
N VAL A 323 1.56 -7.34 -17.48
CA VAL A 323 2.00 -7.45 -18.86
C VAL A 323 1.88 -6.09 -19.52
N ASP A 324 3.00 -5.57 -20.02
CA ASP A 324 3.00 -4.43 -20.92
C ASP A 324 2.42 -4.90 -22.25
N VAL A 325 1.17 -4.63 -22.49
CA VAL A 325 0.52 -4.86 -23.78
C VAL A 325 0.40 -3.54 -24.50
N PRO A 326 1.33 -3.18 -25.39
CA PRO A 326 1.08 -2.14 -26.35
C PRO A 326 0.14 -2.69 -27.42
N ASP A 327 -1.11 -2.94 -27.07
CA ASP A 327 -2.08 -3.41 -28.05
C ASP A 327 -2.86 -2.22 -28.62
N TYR A 328 -2.46 -1.84 -29.83
CA TYR A 328 -3.07 -0.75 -30.58
C TYR A 328 -4.56 -0.98 -30.89
N GLU A 329 -4.99 -2.26 -30.98
CA GLU A 329 -6.39 -2.62 -31.19
C GLU A 329 -7.25 -2.28 -29.98
N ASN A 330 -6.69 -2.33 -28.81
CA ASN A 330 -7.39 -2.01 -27.58
C ASN A 330 -7.51 -0.49 -27.34
N LEU A 331 -6.61 0.34 -27.87
CA LEU A 331 -6.79 1.79 -27.88
C LEU A 331 -8.06 2.20 -28.68
N LEU A 332 -8.41 1.42 -29.70
CA LEU A 332 -9.66 1.56 -30.43
C LEU A 332 -10.87 1.17 -29.57
N ALA A 333 -10.74 0.17 -28.69
CA ALA A 333 -11.79 -0.21 -27.75
C ALA A 333 -12.07 0.86 -26.69
N LEU A 334 -11.03 1.58 -26.22
CA LEU A 334 -11.19 2.78 -25.36
C LEU A 334 -11.98 3.90 -26.08
N ASN A 335 -11.81 4.09 -27.38
CA ASN A 335 -12.58 5.03 -28.17
C ASN A 335 -14.04 4.57 -28.39
N GLN A 336 -14.31 3.27 -28.19
CA GLN A 336 -15.66 2.69 -28.25
C GLN A 336 -16.31 2.58 -26.87
N MET A 337 -15.63 2.95 -25.79
CA MET A 337 -16.25 3.02 -24.47
C MET A 337 -17.46 3.95 -24.52
N PRO A 338 -18.58 3.54 -23.92
CA PRO A 338 -19.87 4.23 -24.07
C PRO A 338 -19.75 5.69 -23.64
N ASN A 339 -20.62 6.53 -24.17
CA ASN A 339 -20.75 8.01 -23.98
C ASN A 339 -20.55 8.52 -22.54
N MET A 340 -20.49 7.64 -21.56
CA MET A 340 -20.18 7.86 -20.17
C MET A 340 -18.83 8.60 -19.99
N PHE A 341 -17.87 8.36 -20.89
CA PHE A 341 -16.54 9.02 -20.86
C PHE A 341 -16.47 10.23 -21.80
N LEU A 342 -17.34 10.32 -22.80
CA LEU A 342 -17.32 11.42 -23.78
C LEU A 342 -17.82 12.76 -23.21
N ASN A 343 -18.74 12.74 -22.24
CA ASN A 343 -19.29 13.98 -21.65
C ASN A 343 -18.38 14.65 -20.63
N TYR A 344 -17.30 13.97 -20.22
CA TYR A 344 -16.28 14.52 -19.32
C TYR A 344 -14.95 13.85 -19.65
N PRO A 345 -14.12 14.45 -20.48
CA PRO A 345 -12.84 13.87 -20.83
C PRO A 345 -12.04 13.61 -19.54
N ILE A 346 -11.69 12.37 -19.31
CA ILE A 346 -10.64 12.03 -18.37
C ILE A 346 -9.39 12.65 -18.97
N ASN A 347 -8.77 13.58 -18.27
CA ASN A 347 -7.56 14.21 -18.77
C ASN A 347 -6.40 13.23 -18.66
N LEU A 348 -6.26 12.36 -19.66
CA LEU A 348 -5.16 11.41 -19.78
C LEU A 348 -3.83 12.11 -20.11
N LYS A 349 -3.86 13.42 -20.39
CA LYS A 349 -2.66 14.21 -20.69
C LYS A 349 -1.57 14.08 -19.62
N PHE A 350 -1.96 14.01 -18.37
CA PHE A 350 -1.02 13.77 -17.26
C PHE A 350 -0.29 12.43 -17.34
N LEU A 351 -0.88 11.44 -17.98
CA LEU A 351 -0.29 10.12 -18.12
C LEU A 351 0.56 10.01 -19.40
N THR A 352 0.21 10.78 -20.43
CA THR A 352 0.86 10.77 -21.74
C THR A 352 1.98 11.80 -21.87
N ASP A 353 1.86 12.98 -21.26
CA ASP A 353 2.90 14.03 -21.31
C ASP A 353 4.15 13.69 -20.48
N ALA A 354 4.13 12.59 -19.73
CA ALA A 354 5.28 12.15 -18.95
C ALA A 354 6.40 11.48 -19.78
N GLY A 355 6.16 11.19 -21.04
CA GLY A 355 7.16 10.66 -21.96
C GLY A 355 6.92 11.19 -23.36
N ASP A 356 7.80 12.03 -23.86
CA ASP A 356 7.83 12.47 -25.26
C ASP A 356 8.23 11.35 -26.24
N SER A 357 8.29 10.13 -25.78
CA SER A 357 8.69 8.99 -26.59
C SER A 357 7.63 7.88 -26.52
N TYR A 358 6.93 7.74 -27.62
CA TYR A 358 6.23 6.53 -28.06
C TYR A 358 4.75 6.28 -27.75
N VAL A 359 3.99 7.23 -27.27
CA VAL A 359 2.56 7.13 -27.54
C VAL A 359 2.18 8.29 -28.46
N ALA A 360 2.05 7.99 -29.75
CA ALA A 360 1.36 8.91 -30.67
C ALA A 360 0.02 9.25 -30.03
N ASN A 361 -0.15 10.51 -29.61
CA ASN A 361 -1.38 10.97 -28.97
C ASN A 361 -2.53 10.74 -29.97
N PRO A 362 -3.40 9.72 -29.80
CA PRO A 362 -4.46 9.44 -30.75
C PRO A 362 -5.53 10.54 -30.80
N PHE A 363 -5.44 11.54 -29.89
CA PHE A 363 -6.34 12.68 -29.81
C PHE A 363 -5.74 13.99 -30.37
N ARG A 364 -4.52 13.95 -30.94
CA ARG A 364 -4.04 15.05 -31.77
C ARG A 364 -4.55 14.84 -33.20
N LYS A 365 -5.71 15.40 -33.48
CA LYS A 365 -6.07 15.90 -34.79
C LYS A 365 -5.92 17.40 -34.82
#